data_f8ad04ba8278a84bc994e38f445d8c61
#
_entry.id   f8ad04ba8278a84bc994e38f445d8c61
#
_cell.length_a   1.000
_cell.length_b   1.000
_cell.length_c   1.000
_cell.angle_alpha   90.00
_cell.angle_beta   90.00
_cell.angle_gamma   90.00
#
_symmetry.space_group_name_H-M   'P 1'
#
loop_
_entity.id
_entity.type
_entity.pdbx_description
1 polymer ?
#
loop_
_entity_poly.entity_id
_entity_poly.type
_entity_poly.pdbx_seq_one_letter_code
_entity_poly.pdbx_strand_id
1 'polypeptide(L)'
;MIKPPSHADKPYNNQLPLLLLCGGQSRRMGSAKPLLTYDGQTLIERMTNNALPHRPVWLAAAGAHYQTPNGVEYLLDALPNKQGPLPAILPALKQAQAQGFAGVYVLACDTLLLPENVIARLALGQSQSAWREGVVALGDEIQLHPLLAYWSSKLATPLERYLADGGRRVMHWLEHIPHHCISMPSHWAALSNFNTPDAFERAITTLRSL
;
A
#
# COMPACT_ATOMS: atom_id res chain seq x y z
N MET A 1 -24.26 24.26 1.06
CA MET A 1 -23.09 23.49 0.58
C MET A 1 -21.91 23.81 1.49
N ILE A 2 -21.49 22.87 2.33
CA ILE A 2 -20.31 23.05 3.20
C ILE A 2 -19.10 22.81 2.28
N LYS A 3 -18.26 23.86 2.16
CA LYS A 3 -16.99 23.77 1.41
C LYS A 3 -16.12 22.71 2.08
N PRO A 4 -15.52 21.74 1.35
CA PRO A 4 -14.60 20.80 1.98
C PRO A 4 -13.45 21.57 2.65
N PRO A 5 -12.94 21.10 3.80
CA PRO A 5 -11.84 21.76 4.49
C PRO A 5 -10.63 21.91 3.57
N SER A 6 -9.98 23.07 3.60
CA SER A 6 -8.78 23.33 2.83
C SER A 6 -7.63 22.46 3.35
N HIS A 7 -6.62 22.18 2.51
CA HIS A 7 -5.44 21.39 2.89
C HIS A 7 -4.73 21.90 4.15
N ALA A 8 -4.85 23.21 4.46
CA ALA A 8 -4.27 23.84 5.65
C ALA A 8 -4.89 23.37 6.98
N ASP A 9 -6.08 22.79 6.95
CA ASP A 9 -6.83 22.38 8.16
C ASP A 9 -6.65 20.90 8.51
N LYS A 10 -5.82 20.14 7.76
CA LYS A 10 -5.56 18.74 8.04
C LYS A 10 -4.40 18.57 9.03
N PRO A 11 -4.51 17.67 10.02
CA PRO A 11 -3.48 17.47 11.04
C PRO A 11 -2.16 16.92 10.51
N TYR A 12 -2.08 16.55 9.23
CA TYR A 12 -0.97 15.80 8.62
C TYR A 12 0.07 16.65 7.89
N ASN A 13 0.08 17.95 8.02
CA ASN A 13 1.13 18.86 7.56
C ASN A 13 1.88 18.41 6.28
N ASN A 14 1.16 18.18 5.16
CA ASN A 14 1.66 17.74 3.86
C ASN A 14 2.24 16.30 3.79
N GLN A 15 2.03 15.46 4.77
CA GLN A 15 2.46 14.06 4.70
C GLN A 15 1.65 13.28 3.64
N LEU A 16 2.35 12.54 2.78
CA LEU A 16 1.72 11.75 1.73
C LEU A 16 0.82 10.66 2.33
N PRO A 17 -0.35 10.41 1.73
CA PRO A 17 -1.27 9.38 2.19
C PRO A 17 -0.70 7.97 2.04
N LEU A 18 -1.21 7.05 2.85
CA LEU A 18 -0.99 5.62 2.77
C LEU A 18 -2.23 4.92 2.24
N LEU A 19 -2.10 4.13 1.18
CA LEU A 19 -3.09 3.17 0.73
C LEU A 19 -2.74 1.78 1.27
N LEU A 20 -3.64 1.19 2.07
CA LEU A 20 -3.56 -0.20 2.47
C LEU A 20 -4.41 -1.06 1.54
N LEU A 21 -3.79 -2.06 0.90
CA LEU A 21 -4.45 -3.02 0.04
C LEU A 21 -4.87 -4.24 0.84
N CYS A 22 -6.13 -4.31 1.22
CA CYS A 22 -6.72 -5.38 2.02
C CYS A 22 -7.65 -6.30 1.22
N GLY A 23 -7.71 -6.10 -0.09
CA GLY A 23 -8.41 -6.97 -1.04
C GLY A 23 -7.54 -8.16 -1.45
N GLY A 24 -8.14 -9.35 -1.52
CA GLY A 24 -7.46 -10.56 -1.99
C GLY A 24 -8.26 -11.81 -1.69
N GLN A 25 -8.17 -12.82 -2.56
CA GLN A 25 -8.79 -14.13 -2.30
C GLN A 25 -7.82 -14.96 -1.45
N SER A 26 -7.85 -14.79 -0.12
CA SER A 26 -7.02 -15.55 0.84
C SER A 26 -7.41 -17.03 0.96
N ARG A 27 -7.70 -17.70 -0.17
CA ARG A 27 -8.24 -19.07 -0.21
C ARG A 27 -7.40 -20.10 0.57
N ARG A 28 -6.07 -19.91 0.63
CA ARG A 28 -5.12 -20.83 1.29
C ARG A 28 -4.91 -20.52 2.75
N MET A 29 -5.38 -19.36 3.24
CA MET A 29 -5.17 -18.89 4.62
C MET A 29 -6.31 -19.28 5.56
N GLY A 30 -7.46 -19.75 5.03
CA GLY A 30 -8.66 -20.04 5.82
C GLY A 30 -9.35 -18.80 6.41
N SER A 31 -8.68 -17.65 6.43
CA SER A 31 -9.20 -16.36 6.90
C SER A 31 -8.71 -15.22 6.02
N ALA A 32 -9.38 -14.07 6.11
CA ALA A 32 -8.92 -12.85 5.42
C ALA A 32 -7.61 -12.37 6.06
N LYS A 33 -6.55 -12.18 5.26
CA LYS A 33 -5.22 -11.75 5.74
C LYS A 33 -5.27 -10.52 6.66
N PRO A 34 -6.08 -9.46 6.40
CA PRO A 34 -6.19 -8.32 7.30
C PRO A 34 -6.64 -8.67 8.73
N LEU A 35 -7.35 -9.80 8.91
CA LEU A 35 -7.87 -10.27 10.20
C LEU A 35 -6.93 -11.25 10.91
N LEU A 36 -5.80 -11.63 10.33
CA LEU A 36 -4.77 -12.38 11.05
C LEU A 36 -4.29 -11.57 12.25
N THR A 37 -4.05 -12.25 13.36
CA THR A 37 -3.70 -11.60 14.62
C THR A 37 -2.22 -11.82 14.97
N TYR A 38 -1.60 -10.75 15.41
CA TYR A 38 -0.27 -10.76 16.01
C TYR A 38 -0.29 -9.88 17.26
N ASP A 39 0.15 -10.43 18.38
CA ASP A 39 0.22 -9.73 19.68
C ASP A 39 -1.10 -9.07 20.10
N GLY A 40 -2.21 -9.80 19.93
CA GLY A 40 -3.55 -9.36 20.31
C GLY A 40 -4.22 -8.35 19.38
N GLN A 41 -3.57 -7.92 18.30
CA GLN A 41 -4.12 -7.01 17.29
C GLN A 41 -4.24 -7.70 15.93
N THR A 42 -5.27 -7.37 15.16
CA THR A 42 -5.33 -7.74 13.75
C THR A 42 -4.28 -6.98 12.94
N LEU A 43 -3.86 -7.53 11.81
CA LEU A 43 -2.87 -6.85 10.95
C LEU A 43 -3.39 -5.49 10.50
N ILE A 44 -4.68 -5.37 10.18
CA ILE A 44 -5.26 -4.09 9.77
C ILE A 44 -5.26 -3.05 10.91
N GLU A 45 -5.61 -3.46 12.14
CA GLU A 45 -5.53 -2.58 13.31
C GLU A 45 -4.10 -2.12 13.57
N ARG A 46 -3.14 -3.05 13.51
CA ARG A 46 -1.73 -2.77 13.71
C ARG A 46 -1.19 -1.76 12.68
N MET A 47 -1.52 -1.94 11.40
CA MET A 47 -1.08 -1.05 10.33
C MET A 47 -1.74 0.33 10.41
N THR A 48 -3.05 0.37 10.66
CA THR A 48 -3.79 1.64 10.76
C THR A 48 -3.40 2.43 12.00
N ASN A 49 -3.24 1.79 13.16
CA ASN A 49 -2.78 2.43 14.39
C ASN A 49 -1.37 3.01 14.27
N ASN A 50 -0.49 2.35 13.51
CA ASN A 50 0.86 2.86 13.28
C ASN A 50 0.89 4.07 12.35
N ALA A 51 0.05 4.11 11.31
CA ALA A 51 0.11 5.14 10.27
C ALA A 51 -0.75 6.38 10.56
N LEU A 52 -1.94 6.22 11.15
CA LEU A 52 -2.91 7.30 11.37
C LEU A 52 -2.38 8.52 12.13
N PRO A 53 -1.51 8.39 13.15
CA PRO A 53 -0.94 9.56 13.81
C PRO A 53 -0.08 10.44 12.90
N HIS A 54 0.37 9.91 11.77
CA HIS A 54 1.37 10.54 10.92
C HIS A 54 0.82 10.99 9.57
N ARG A 55 -0.24 10.35 9.05
CA ARG A 55 -0.72 10.58 7.67
C ARG A 55 -2.15 10.14 7.42
N PRO A 56 -2.81 10.64 6.35
CA PRO A 56 -4.08 10.08 5.88
C PRO A 56 -3.92 8.60 5.55
N VAL A 57 -4.86 7.77 5.98
CA VAL A 57 -4.89 6.34 5.68
C VAL A 57 -6.14 6.01 4.86
N TRP A 58 -5.91 5.47 3.67
CA TRP A 58 -6.92 4.98 2.77
C TRP A 58 -6.89 3.46 2.71
N LEU A 59 -8.04 2.84 2.57
CA LEU A 59 -8.20 1.39 2.59
C LEU A 59 -8.95 0.90 1.36
N ALA A 60 -8.30 0.07 0.55
CA ALA A 60 -8.93 -0.66 -0.54
C ALA A 60 -9.21 -2.10 -0.08
N ALA A 61 -10.48 -2.40 0.23
CA ALA A 61 -10.91 -3.64 0.86
C ALA A 61 -11.77 -4.54 -0.07
N ALA A 62 -11.90 -4.17 -1.34
CA ALA A 62 -12.71 -4.90 -2.33
C ALA A 62 -14.13 -5.23 -1.84
N GLY A 63 -14.78 -4.25 -1.19
CA GLY A 63 -16.13 -4.35 -0.64
C GLY A 63 -16.24 -4.98 0.76
N ALA A 64 -15.12 -5.41 1.36
CA ALA A 64 -15.13 -5.84 2.77
C ALA A 64 -15.09 -4.62 3.71
N HIS A 65 -15.63 -4.78 4.92
CA HIS A 65 -15.52 -3.81 6.00
C HIS A 65 -14.76 -4.44 7.17
N TYR A 66 -13.75 -3.75 7.66
CA TYR A 66 -12.95 -4.15 8.81
C TYR A 66 -13.17 -3.18 9.96
N GLN A 67 -13.00 -3.63 11.20
CA GLN A 67 -12.85 -2.71 12.31
C GLN A 67 -11.54 -1.94 12.15
N THR A 68 -11.66 -0.62 12.06
CA THR A 68 -10.51 0.29 11.95
C THR A 68 -10.74 1.49 12.87
N PRO A 69 -9.67 2.14 13.33
CA PRO A 69 -9.79 3.40 14.06
C PRO A 69 -10.53 4.47 13.23
N ASN A 70 -11.11 5.46 13.91
CA ASN A 70 -11.69 6.61 13.24
C ASN A 70 -10.64 7.35 12.42
N GLY A 71 -11.01 7.81 11.21
CA GLY A 71 -10.12 8.55 10.32
C GLY A 71 -9.55 7.72 9.15
N VAL A 72 -9.82 6.43 9.10
CA VAL A 72 -9.55 5.60 7.91
C VAL A 72 -10.65 5.83 6.88
N GLU A 73 -10.25 6.14 5.64
CA GLU A 73 -11.16 6.34 4.51
C GLU A 73 -11.14 5.13 3.60
N TYR A 74 -12.31 4.60 3.24
CA TYR A 74 -12.45 3.47 2.34
C TYR A 74 -12.53 3.94 0.90
N LEU A 75 -11.70 3.38 0.02
CA LEU A 75 -11.73 3.61 -1.42
C LEU A 75 -12.33 2.38 -2.15
N LEU A 76 -13.18 2.65 -3.11
CA LEU A 76 -13.71 1.62 -3.99
C LEU A 76 -12.74 1.33 -5.13
N ASP A 77 -12.60 0.06 -5.48
CA ASP A 77 -11.80 -0.36 -6.64
C ASP A 77 -12.37 0.26 -7.94
N ALA A 78 -11.51 0.68 -8.85
CA ALA A 78 -11.91 1.23 -10.15
C ALA A 78 -12.62 0.21 -11.05
N LEU A 79 -12.40 -1.07 -10.81
CA LEU A 79 -13.02 -2.18 -11.55
C LEU A 79 -13.65 -3.19 -10.60
N PRO A 80 -14.81 -3.79 -10.98
CA PRO A 80 -15.46 -4.82 -10.16
C PRO A 80 -14.66 -6.13 -10.17
N ASN A 81 -15.04 -7.06 -9.28
CA ASN A 81 -14.59 -8.46 -9.28
C ASN A 81 -13.11 -8.72 -8.98
N LYS A 82 -12.48 -7.91 -8.13
CA LYS A 82 -11.12 -8.17 -7.59
C LYS A 82 -10.07 -8.52 -8.67
N GLN A 83 -9.90 -7.64 -9.63
CA GLN A 83 -9.02 -7.85 -10.79
C GLN A 83 -7.55 -7.50 -10.52
N GLY A 84 -7.05 -7.79 -9.34
CA GLY A 84 -5.67 -7.50 -8.94
C GLY A 84 -5.51 -6.14 -8.25
N PRO A 85 -4.28 -5.71 -7.91
CA PRO A 85 -4.05 -4.51 -7.13
C PRO A 85 -4.17 -3.20 -7.91
N LEU A 86 -3.91 -3.18 -9.22
CA LEU A 86 -3.92 -1.95 -10.01
C LEU A 86 -5.27 -1.22 -10.01
N PRO A 87 -6.44 -1.91 -10.13
CA PRO A 87 -7.75 -1.27 -9.98
C PRO A 87 -8.00 -0.66 -8.60
N ALA A 88 -7.36 -1.17 -7.55
CA ALA A 88 -7.44 -0.62 -6.20
C ALA A 88 -6.49 0.59 -5.99
N ILE A 89 -5.37 0.63 -6.71
CA ILE A 89 -4.40 1.74 -6.66
C ILE A 89 -4.91 2.97 -7.42
N LEU A 90 -5.58 2.79 -8.56
CA LEU A 90 -6.02 3.90 -9.41
C LEU A 90 -6.88 4.96 -8.69
N PRO A 91 -7.92 4.60 -7.90
CA PRO A 91 -8.70 5.59 -7.15
C PRO A 91 -7.85 6.40 -6.17
N ALA A 92 -6.89 5.76 -5.49
CA ALA A 92 -5.99 6.45 -4.58
C ALA A 92 -5.08 7.46 -5.29
N LEU A 93 -4.56 7.14 -6.48
CA LEU A 93 -3.78 8.08 -7.28
C LEU A 93 -4.63 9.27 -7.75
N LYS A 94 -5.87 9.02 -8.19
CA LYS A 94 -6.81 10.09 -8.59
C LYS A 94 -7.16 10.99 -7.40
N GLN A 95 -7.42 10.40 -6.23
CA GLN A 95 -7.71 11.15 -5.02
C GLN A 95 -6.49 11.97 -4.57
N ALA A 96 -5.27 11.41 -4.65
CA ALA A 96 -4.05 12.12 -4.37
C ALA A 96 -3.89 13.34 -5.28
N GLN A 97 -4.11 13.20 -6.60
CA GLN A 97 -4.10 14.33 -7.54
C GLN A 97 -5.13 15.39 -7.16
N ALA A 98 -6.38 14.99 -6.90
CA ALA A 98 -7.45 15.91 -6.54
C ALA A 98 -7.17 16.67 -5.23
N GLN A 99 -6.43 16.07 -4.31
CA GLN A 99 -6.04 16.66 -3.04
C GLN A 99 -4.66 17.36 -3.09
N GLY A 100 -3.96 17.39 -4.23
CA GLY A 100 -2.67 18.05 -4.41
C GLY A 100 -1.48 17.29 -3.81
N PHE A 101 -1.62 15.99 -3.50
CA PHE A 101 -0.49 15.15 -3.08
C PHE A 101 0.36 14.70 -4.27
N ALA A 102 1.68 14.70 -4.09
CA ALA A 102 2.62 14.26 -5.11
C ALA A 102 2.53 12.75 -5.42
N GLY A 103 1.98 11.96 -4.49
CA GLY A 103 1.84 10.51 -4.63
C GLY A 103 1.23 9.85 -3.41
N VAL A 104 1.29 8.52 -3.39
CA VAL A 104 0.69 7.65 -2.38
C VAL A 104 1.69 6.57 -2.00
N TYR A 105 1.85 6.27 -0.72
CA TYR A 105 2.47 5.03 -0.29
C TYR A 105 1.46 3.89 -0.43
N VAL A 106 1.87 2.78 -1.00
CA VAL A 106 1.02 1.60 -1.22
C VAL A 106 1.62 0.43 -0.48
N LEU A 107 0.86 -0.13 0.46
CA LEU A 107 1.25 -1.31 1.23
C LEU A 107 0.16 -2.38 1.17
N ALA A 108 0.56 -3.62 0.90
CA ALA A 108 -0.33 -4.77 1.02
C ALA A 108 -0.45 -5.23 2.48
N CYS A 109 -1.62 -5.75 2.88
CA CYS A 109 -1.87 -6.22 4.26
C CYS A 109 -1.23 -7.57 4.59
N ASP A 110 -0.42 -8.16 3.73
CA ASP A 110 0.25 -9.44 3.96
C ASP A 110 1.71 -9.27 4.42
N THR A 111 1.91 -8.34 5.32
CA THR A 111 3.20 -8.06 5.94
C THR A 111 3.07 -7.78 7.43
N LEU A 112 4.09 -8.15 8.20
CA LEU A 112 4.30 -7.75 9.59
C LEU A 112 5.10 -6.45 9.72
N LEU A 113 5.59 -5.90 8.61
CA LEU A 113 6.28 -4.62 8.59
C LEU A 113 5.32 -3.49 8.99
N LEU A 114 5.80 -2.58 9.83
CA LEU A 114 5.03 -1.38 10.17
C LEU A 114 5.11 -0.35 9.03
N PRO A 115 3.99 0.30 8.67
CA PRO A 115 3.96 1.28 7.59
C PRO A 115 5.02 2.37 7.70
N GLU A 116 5.21 2.97 8.87
CA GLU A 116 6.18 4.05 9.03
C GLU A 116 7.63 3.60 8.82
N ASN A 117 7.97 2.33 9.16
CA ASN A 117 9.30 1.78 8.87
C ASN A 117 9.51 1.60 7.36
N VAL A 118 8.50 1.09 6.65
CA VAL A 118 8.53 0.95 5.19
C VAL A 118 8.66 2.31 4.52
N ILE A 119 7.89 3.29 4.96
CA ILE A 119 7.89 4.65 4.43
C ILE A 119 9.24 5.34 4.67
N ALA A 120 9.82 5.21 5.87
CA ALA A 120 11.15 5.74 6.17
C ALA A 120 12.23 5.14 5.24
N ARG A 121 12.11 3.85 4.93
CA ARG A 121 13.03 3.18 3.99
C ARG A 121 12.85 3.69 2.56
N LEU A 122 11.61 3.80 2.08
CA LEU A 122 11.29 4.33 0.75
C LEU A 122 11.76 5.78 0.57
N ALA A 123 11.74 6.58 1.64
CA ALA A 123 12.18 7.98 1.61
C ALA A 123 13.64 8.16 1.16
N LEU A 124 14.49 7.12 1.28
CA LEU A 124 15.85 7.12 0.74
C LEU A 124 15.89 7.28 -0.78
N GLY A 125 14.79 6.96 -1.47
CA GLY A 125 14.65 7.12 -2.91
C GLY A 125 14.12 8.48 -3.38
N GLN A 126 13.89 9.45 -2.50
CA GLN A 126 13.27 10.74 -2.84
C GLN A 126 14.04 11.56 -3.90
N SER A 127 15.36 11.39 -3.99
CA SER A 127 16.18 12.03 -5.02
C SER A 127 16.06 11.40 -6.41
N GLN A 128 15.48 10.22 -6.54
CA GLN A 128 15.33 9.51 -7.81
C GLN A 128 14.24 10.13 -8.68
N SER A 129 14.44 10.14 -9.99
CA SER A 129 13.45 10.66 -10.96
C SER A 129 12.11 9.91 -10.87
N ALA A 130 12.13 8.63 -10.59
CA ALA A 130 10.94 7.80 -10.39
C ALA A 130 10.05 8.29 -9.23
N TRP A 131 10.60 8.99 -8.23
CA TRP A 131 9.80 9.61 -7.17
C TRP A 131 8.82 10.67 -7.71
N ARG A 132 9.21 11.38 -8.77
CA ARG A 132 8.39 12.44 -9.35
C ARG A 132 7.35 11.94 -10.35
N GLU A 133 7.64 10.85 -11.06
CA GLU A 133 6.90 10.44 -12.25
C GLU A 133 6.60 8.95 -12.33
N GLY A 134 7.05 8.17 -11.36
CA GLY A 134 7.02 6.71 -11.43
C GLY A 134 6.72 6.04 -10.09
N VAL A 135 7.33 4.88 -9.92
CA VAL A 135 7.22 4.03 -8.73
C VAL A 135 8.59 3.87 -8.07
N VAL A 136 8.66 4.08 -6.76
CA VAL A 136 9.84 3.69 -5.96
C VAL A 136 9.41 2.56 -5.03
N ALA A 137 9.93 1.37 -5.24
CA ALA A 137 9.53 0.17 -4.53
C ALA A 137 10.69 -0.43 -3.74
N LEU A 138 10.37 -1.11 -2.65
CA LEU A 138 11.34 -1.96 -1.98
C LEU A 138 11.64 -3.20 -2.83
N GLY A 139 12.85 -3.72 -2.71
CA GLY A 139 13.26 -4.96 -3.34
C GLY A 139 14.30 -5.70 -2.50
N ASP A 140 14.34 -7.00 -2.66
CA ASP A 140 15.40 -7.88 -2.17
C ASP A 140 16.30 -8.34 -3.35
N GLU A 141 17.17 -9.31 -3.10
CA GLU A 141 18.09 -9.86 -4.11
C GLU A 141 17.35 -10.62 -5.22
N ILE A 142 16.09 -10.99 -5.01
CA ILE A 142 15.30 -11.89 -5.87
C ILE A 142 14.26 -11.12 -6.68
N GLN A 143 13.57 -10.15 -6.02
CA GLN A 143 12.41 -9.52 -6.62
C GLN A 143 12.14 -8.10 -6.12
N LEU A 144 11.40 -7.36 -6.95
CA LEU A 144 10.81 -6.08 -6.59
C LEU A 144 9.45 -6.30 -5.90
N HIS A 145 9.17 -5.49 -4.87
CA HIS A 145 7.90 -5.52 -4.12
C HIS A 145 7.07 -4.26 -4.42
N PRO A 146 6.35 -4.19 -5.54
CA PRO A 146 5.64 -2.98 -5.96
C PRO A 146 4.45 -2.62 -5.06
N LEU A 147 4.05 -3.50 -4.14
CA LEU A 147 3.04 -3.25 -3.11
C LEU A 147 3.66 -2.97 -1.73
N LEU A 148 4.96 -2.66 -1.69
CA LEU A 148 5.69 -1.99 -0.62
C LEU A 148 6.42 -0.82 -1.27
N ALA A 149 5.67 0.22 -1.68
CA ALA A 149 6.18 1.20 -2.63
C ALA A 149 5.54 2.59 -2.43
N TYR A 150 6.23 3.59 -2.95
CA TYR A 150 5.67 4.89 -3.29
C TYR A 150 5.25 4.89 -4.77
N TRP A 151 4.09 5.47 -5.06
CA TRP A 151 3.54 5.65 -6.40
C TRP A 151 3.25 7.13 -6.65
N SER A 152 3.85 7.71 -7.66
CA SER A 152 3.58 9.10 -8.05
C SER A 152 2.12 9.27 -8.48
N SER A 153 1.46 10.34 -8.04
CA SER A 153 0.09 10.65 -8.45
C SER A 153 -0.03 10.93 -9.96
N LYS A 154 1.05 11.32 -10.63
CA LYS A 154 1.10 11.50 -12.09
C LYS A 154 0.78 10.22 -12.86
N LEU A 155 0.90 9.07 -12.22
CA LEU A 155 0.57 7.77 -12.82
C LEU A 155 -0.94 7.50 -12.97
N ALA A 156 -1.82 8.34 -12.41
CA ALA A 156 -3.27 8.11 -12.45
C ALA A 156 -3.79 7.96 -13.90
N THR A 157 -3.51 8.92 -14.78
CA THR A 157 -3.98 8.88 -16.18
C THR A 157 -3.33 7.75 -16.99
N PRO A 158 -2.00 7.54 -16.96
CA PRO A 158 -1.38 6.38 -17.61
C PRO A 158 -1.94 5.04 -17.12
N LEU A 159 -2.15 4.88 -15.80
CA LEU A 159 -2.70 3.65 -15.24
C LEU A 159 -4.15 3.41 -15.67
N GLU A 160 -4.96 4.47 -15.74
CA GLU A 160 -6.33 4.37 -16.23
C GLU A 160 -6.39 3.85 -17.66
N ARG A 161 -5.52 4.35 -18.55
CA ARG A 161 -5.40 3.85 -19.92
C ARG A 161 -4.98 2.39 -19.97
N TYR A 162 -3.93 2.02 -19.22
CA TYR A 162 -3.47 0.64 -19.13
C TYR A 162 -4.59 -0.33 -18.69
N LEU A 163 -5.41 0.07 -17.71
CA LEU A 163 -6.55 -0.72 -17.26
C LEU A 163 -7.67 -0.80 -18.30
N ALA A 164 -7.93 0.28 -19.03
CA ALA A 164 -8.91 0.33 -20.13
C ALA A 164 -8.51 -0.60 -21.28
N ASP A 165 -7.20 -0.70 -21.57
CA ASP A 165 -6.64 -1.60 -22.59
C ASP A 165 -6.53 -3.06 -22.09
N GLY A 166 -7.11 -3.38 -20.94
CA GLY A 166 -7.15 -4.75 -20.40
C GLY A 166 -5.92 -5.14 -19.56
N GLY A 167 -4.98 -4.24 -19.32
CA GLY A 167 -3.81 -4.48 -18.48
C GLY A 167 -4.19 -4.75 -17.03
N ARG A 168 -3.52 -5.73 -16.37
CA ARG A 168 -3.82 -6.12 -14.97
C ARG A 168 -2.57 -6.45 -14.15
N ARG A 169 -1.45 -6.78 -14.81
CA ARG A 169 -0.24 -7.27 -14.16
C ARG A 169 0.65 -6.10 -13.74
N VAL A 170 0.96 -6.00 -12.44
CA VAL A 170 1.80 -4.92 -11.89
C VAL A 170 3.19 -4.94 -12.51
N MET A 171 3.85 -6.10 -12.58
CA MET A 171 5.20 -6.18 -13.12
C MET A 171 5.26 -5.75 -14.59
N HIS A 172 4.30 -6.19 -15.41
CA HIS A 172 4.21 -5.75 -16.81
C HIS A 172 3.94 -4.22 -16.92
N TRP A 173 3.15 -3.64 -16.00
CA TRP A 173 2.97 -2.20 -15.93
C TRP A 173 4.27 -1.46 -15.64
N LEU A 174 5.06 -1.96 -14.68
CA LEU A 174 6.35 -1.35 -14.32
C LEU A 174 7.36 -1.31 -15.47
N GLU A 175 7.33 -2.28 -16.39
CA GLU A 175 8.19 -2.29 -17.60
C GLU A 175 7.97 -1.05 -18.50
N HIS A 176 6.84 -0.36 -18.36
CA HIS A 176 6.44 0.75 -19.23
C HIS A 176 6.50 2.12 -18.55
N ILE A 177 6.90 2.20 -17.28
CA ILE A 177 6.97 3.44 -16.52
C ILE A 177 8.31 3.58 -15.79
N PRO A 178 8.74 4.81 -15.45
CA PRO A 178 9.90 5.00 -14.59
C PRO A 178 9.70 4.28 -13.25
N HIS A 179 10.67 3.46 -12.86
CA HIS A 179 10.65 2.86 -11.54
C HIS A 179 12.07 2.75 -10.96
N HIS A 180 12.15 2.67 -9.65
CA HIS A 180 13.41 2.55 -8.91
C HIS A 180 13.26 1.57 -7.75
N CYS A 181 14.29 0.75 -7.55
CA CYS A 181 14.35 -0.21 -6.45
C CYS A 181 15.19 0.33 -5.31
N ILE A 182 14.63 0.34 -4.10
CA ILE A 182 15.36 0.56 -2.86
C ILE A 182 15.56 -0.78 -2.18
N SER A 183 16.82 -1.14 -1.93
CA SER A 183 17.14 -2.37 -1.20
C SER A 183 16.51 -2.36 0.18
N MET A 184 15.76 -3.39 0.51
CA MET A 184 15.21 -3.58 1.86
C MET A 184 16.18 -4.39 2.74
N PRO A 185 16.10 -4.26 4.08
CA PRO A 185 16.85 -5.13 4.99
C PRO A 185 16.53 -6.61 4.73
N SER A 186 17.54 -7.48 4.77
CA SER A 186 17.40 -8.90 4.40
C SER A 186 16.29 -9.64 5.17
N HIS A 187 16.13 -9.33 6.47
CA HIS A 187 15.10 -9.93 7.32
C HIS A 187 13.67 -9.50 6.97
N TRP A 188 13.48 -8.39 6.22
CA TRP A 188 12.14 -7.90 5.85
C TRP A 188 11.43 -8.81 4.84
N ALA A 189 12.20 -9.51 3.99
CA ALA A 189 11.63 -10.47 3.06
C ALA A 189 10.82 -11.56 3.77
N ALA A 190 11.34 -12.06 4.91
CA ALA A 190 10.67 -13.06 5.74
C ALA A 190 9.40 -12.52 6.46
N LEU A 191 9.29 -11.20 6.63
CA LEU A 191 8.15 -10.54 7.28
C LEU A 191 7.03 -10.16 6.31
N SER A 192 7.21 -10.42 5.01
CA SER A 192 6.32 -9.93 3.96
C SER A 192 5.79 -11.05 3.09
N ASN A 193 4.64 -10.81 2.44
CA ASN A 193 4.07 -11.65 1.39
C ASN A 193 3.80 -13.11 1.84
N PHE A 194 3.35 -13.31 3.08
CA PHE A 194 2.94 -14.64 3.55
C PHE A 194 1.59 -15.05 2.92
N ASN A 195 1.56 -16.25 2.34
CA ASN A 195 0.41 -16.77 1.60
C ASN A 195 -0.18 -18.07 2.20
N THR A 196 0.43 -18.56 3.28
CA THR A 196 0.01 -19.75 4.01
C THR A 196 0.11 -19.51 5.54
N PRO A 197 -0.67 -20.23 6.38
CA PRO A 197 -0.53 -20.14 7.83
C PRO A 197 0.90 -20.37 8.31
N ASP A 198 1.59 -21.38 7.79
CA ASP A 198 2.98 -21.68 8.14
C ASP A 198 3.95 -20.54 7.79
N ALA A 199 3.71 -19.85 6.66
CA ALA A 199 4.52 -18.69 6.29
C ALA A 199 4.29 -17.51 7.26
N PHE A 200 3.06 -17.33 7.73
CA PHE A 200 2.72 -16.33 8.73
C PHE A 200 3.38 -16.64 10.08
N GLU A 201 3.30 -17.88 10.57
CA GLU A 201 3.97 -18.30 11.81
C GLU A 201 5.50 -18.13 11.74
N ARG A 202 6.10 -18.46 10.60
CA ARG A 202 7.55 -18.19 10.39
C ARG A 202 7.85 -16.68 10.45
N ALA A 203 7.01 -15.84 9.85
CA ALA A 203 7.17 -14.40 9.91
C ALA A 203 7.09 -13.87 11.35
N ILE A 204 6.16 -14.38 12.15
CA ILE A 204 6.04 -14.06 13.59
C ILE A 204 7.31 -14.47 14.34
N THR A 205 7.80 -15.67 14.12
CA THR A 205 9.03 -16.17 14.77
C THR A 205 10.21 -15.30 14.42
N THR A 206 10.36 -14.94 13.15
CA THR A 206 11.41 -14.01 12.70
C THR A 206 11.29 -12.66 13.39
N LEU A 207 10.09 -12.07 13.43
CA LEU A 207 9.87 -10.76 14.05
C LEU A 207 10.21 -10.74 15.54
N ARG A 208 9.95 -11.85 16.26
CA ARG A 208 10.28 -11.99 17.69
C ARG A 208 11.78 -12.18 17.97
N SER A 209 12.55 -12.55 16.98
CA SER A 209 14.00 -12.74 17.09
C SER A 209 14.83 -11.48 16.76
N LEU A 210 14.19 -10.41 16.32
CA LEU A 210 14.79 -9.10 16.02
C LEU A 210 14.78 -8.17 17.24
#